data_7a8bc2709201f1ab91cf9d88c0bb838d
#
_entry.id   7a8bc2709201f1ab91cf9d88c0bb838d
#
_cell.length_a   1.000
_cell.length_b   1.000
_cell.length_c   1.000
_cell.angle_alpha   90.00
_cell.angle_beta   90.00
_cell.angle_gamma   90.00
#
_symmetry.space_group_name_H-M   'P 1'
#
loop_
_entity.id
_entity.type
_entity.pdbx_description
1 polymer ?
#
loop_
_entity_poly.entity_id
_entity_poly.type
_entity_poly.pdbx_seq_one_letter_code
_entity_poly.pdbx_strand_id
1 'polypeptide(L)'
;MKITLIRPPAYSSGLMGAQLVPFLGIAYIGAAAREAGHRVDIVDMCGEDITRTEIIQGRYVAYGMSFSALGDRIKPSEVIGFTCMFSQDWVFHRELIQYVRKLYPESILVAGGEHVSSLPEYCLMDCRELDICVIGEGEDVFVRLLYTLGKKGNLSDVPGLVYRSGKEGVYRSTPRAGRIREIDKIPLPAW
;
A
#
# COMPACT_ATOMS: atom_id res chain seq x y z
N MET A 1 -0.30 11.65 -12.56
CA MET A 1 -1.25 11.52 -11.43
C MET A 1 -0.59 11.98 -10.15
N LYS A 2 -1.38 12.36 -9.12
CA LYS A 2 -0.91 12.55 -7.75
C LYS A 2 -1.10 11.26 -6.98
N ILE A 3 -0.07 10.82 -6.29
CA ILE A 3 -0.02 9.52 -5.61
C ILE A 3 0.51 9.73 -4.20
N THR A 4 -0.10 9.09 -3.23
CA THR A 4 0.44 8.97 -1.88
C THR A 4 0.72 7.51 -1.59
N LEU A 5 1.93 7.19 -1.16
CA LEU A 5 2.31 5.86 -0.70
C LEU A 5 2.50 5.88 0.81
N ILE A 6 1.84 4.96 1.52
CA ILE A 6 1.82 4.93 2.98
C ILE A 6 2.49 3.65 3.48
N ARG A 7 3.52 3.82 4.30
CA ARG A 7 3.99 2.80 5.22
C ARG A 7 3.23 2.95 6.53
N PRO A 8 2.45 1.93 6.96
CA PRO A 8 1.75 1.96 8.24
C PRO A 8 2.70 2.05 9.45
N PRO A 9 2.20 2.35 10.65
CA PRO A 9 2.94 2.20 11.89
C PRO A 9 3.49 0.77 12.03
N ALA A 10 4.56 0.60 12.78
CA ALA A 10 5.03 -0.73 13.15
C ALA A 10 4.29 -1.21 14.40
N TYR A 11 3.99 -2.52 14.46
CA TYR A 11 3.23 -3.09 15.56
C TYR A 11 4.05 -4.17 16.29
N SER A 12 3.89 -4.25 17.61
CA SER A 12 4.51 -5.27 18.46
C SER A 12 3.48 -5.85 19.41
N SER A 13 3.52 -7.15 19.62
CA SER A 13 2.69 -7.84 20.64
C SER A 13 3.29 -7.80 22.05
N GLY A 14 4.36 -7.04 22.27
CA GLY A 14 5.08 -6.98 23.54
C GLY A 14 6.03 -8.15 23.80
N LEU A 15 5.88 -9.27 23.09
CA LEU A 15 6.77 -10.44 23.18
C LEU A 15 7.95 -10.34 22.18
N MET A 16 7.77 -9.61 21.10
CA MET A 16 8.78 -9.35 20.08
C MET A 16 8.80 -7.85 19.81
N GLY A 17 9.99 -7.24 19.82
CA GLY A 17 10.16 -5.83 19.48
C GLY A 17 9.66 -5.51 18.06
N ALA A 18 9.14 -4.31 17.84
CA ALA A 18 8.79 -3.86 16.50
C ALA A 18 10.06 -3.69 15.64
N GLN A 19 9.97 -4.05 14.35
CA GLN A 19 11.05 -3.78 13.40
C GLN A 19 10.94 -2.32 12.92
N LEU A 20 11.73 -1.45 13.53
CA LEU A 20 11.79 -0.02 13.22
C LEU A 20 12.84 0.26 12.13
N VAL A 21 12.77 -0.45 11.01
CA VAL A 21 13.68 -0.29 9.87
C VAL A 21 12.96 0.36 8.69
N PRO A 22 13.64 1.19 7.87
CA PRO A 22 13.04 1.73 6.66
C PRO A 22 12.59 0.61 5.71
N PHE A 23 11.38 0.74 5.12
CA PHE A 23 10.91 -0.24 4.16
C PHE A 23 11.34 0.13 2.75
N LEU A 24 12.38 -0.53 2.25
CA LEU A 24 12.93 -0.29 0.93
C LEU A 24 11.90 -0.46 -0.20
N GLY A 25 11.00 -1.44 -0.10
CA GLY A 25 10.02 -1.72 -1.14
C GLY A 25 9.15 -0.52 -1.51
N ILE A 26 8.63 0.22 -0.51
CA ILE A 26 7.81 1.41 -0.81
C ILE A 26 8.63 2.53 -1.44
N ALA A 27 9.90 2.66 -1.07
CA ALA A 27 10.81 3.65 -1.63
C ALA A 27 11.15 3.33 -3.09
N TYR A 28 11.34 2.04 -3.44
CA TYR A 28 11.54 1.60 -4.83
C TYR A 28 10.29 1.83 -5.68
N ILE A 29 9.10 1.47 -5.18
CA ILE A 29 7.83 1.72 -5.87
C ILE A 29 7.63 3.22 -6.10
N GLY A 30 7.93 4.05 -5.08
CA GLY A 30 7.86 5.50 -5.20
C GLY A 30 8.83 6.06 -6.24
N ALA A 31 10.05 5.54 -6.31
CA ALA A 31 11.05 5.92 -7.31
C ALA A 31 10.59 5.56 -8.73
N ALA A 32 10.13 4.32 -8.93
CA ALA A 32 9.63 3.86 -10.23
C ALA A 32 8.43 4.71 -10.71
N ALA A 33 7.51 5.04 -9.81
CA ALA A 33 6.38 5.90 -10.14
C ALA A 33 6.80 7.35 -10.45
N ARG A 34 7.82 7.91 -9.76
CA ARG A 34 8.39 9.24 -10.06
C ARG A 34 9.07 9.25 -11.42
N GLU A 35 9.86 8.22 -11.74
CA GLU A 35 10.52 8.08 -13.05
C GLU A 35 9.50 7.97 -14.19
N ALA A 36 8.35 7.32 -13.94
CA ALA A 36 7.23 7.27 -14.88
C ALA A 36 6.45 8.61 -15.00
N GLY A 37 6.91 9.68 -14.37
CA GLY A 37 6.34 11.04 -14.49
C GLY A 37 5.18 11.34 -13.55
N HIS A 38 4.98 10.55 -12.48
CA HIS A 38 3.96 10.80 -11.48
C HIS A 38 4.48 11.66 -10.32
N ARG A 39 3.58 12.41 -9.67
CA ARG A 39 3.89 13.16 -8.43
C ARG A 39 3.62 12.25 -7.25
N VAL A 40 4.68 11.78 -6.58
CA VAL A 40 4.61 10.82 -5.49
C VAL A 40 5.03 11.46 -4.17
N ASP A 41 4.15 11.40 -3.18
CA ASP A 41 4.44 11.65 -1.77
C ASP A 41 4.52 10.31 -1.04
N ILE A 42 5.56 10.12 -0.24
CA ILE A 42 5.73 8.93 0.59
C ILE A 42 5.54 9.36 2.04
N VAL A 43 4.66 8.69 2.75
CA VAL A 43 4.39 8.89 4.16
C VAL A 43 4.84 7.65 4.92
N ASP A 44 5.97 7.76 5.59
CA ASP A 44 6.44 6.72 6.51
C ASP A 44 5.88 7.02 7.92
N MET A 45 4.69 6.49 8.23
CA MET A 45 4.06 6.74 9.54
C MET A 45 4.93 6.28 10.70
N CYS A 46 5.75 5.24 10.51
CA CYS A 46 6.67 4.81 11.55
C CYS A 46 7.88 5.75 11.66
N GLY A 47 8.51 6.11 10.54
CA GLY A 47 9.72 6.93 10.52
C GLY A 47 9.47 8.40 10.85
N GLU A 48 8.34 8.97 10.44
CA GLU A 48 8.02 10.39 10.68
C GLU A 48 7.71 10.70 12.17
N ASP A 49 7.37 9.68 12.98
CA ASP A 49 7.11 9.86 14.42
C ASP A 49 7.56 8.63 15.24
N ILE A 50 8.80 8.22 15.06
CA ILE A 50 9.36 6.95 15.57
C ILE A 50 9.36 6.84 17.10
N THR A 51 9.33 7.96 17.81
CA THR A 51 9.33 8.00 19.28
C THR A 51 7.93 7.86 19.88
N ARG A 52 6.89 8.07 19.09
CA ARG A 52 5.52 7.93 19.55
C ARG A 52 5.14 6.46 19.65
N THR A 53 4.57 6.10 20.78
CA THR A 53 4.00 4.76 21.03
C THR A 53 2.56 4.88 21.50
N GLU A 54 1.74 3.90 21.14
CA GLU A 54 0.35 3.80 21.58
C GLU A 54 -0.01 2.35 21.87
N ILE A 55 -0.65 2.10 23.02
CA ILE A 55 -1.15 0.76 23.36
C ILE A 55 -2.51 0.56 22.69
N ILE A 56 -2.59 -0.45 21.82
CA ILE A 56 -3.80 -0.80 21.07
C ILE A 56 -4.36 -2.11 21.64
N GLN A 57 -5.68 -2.15 21.87
CA GLN A 57 -6.40 -3.32 22.37
C GLN A 57 -5.77 -3.94 23.65
N GLY A 58 -5.12 -3.10 24.47
CA GLY A 58 -4.55 -3.49 25.77
C GLY A 58 -3.30 -4.38 25.71
N ARG A 59 -2.82 -4.77 24.53
CA ARG A 59 -1.66 -5.70 24.39
C ARG A 59 -0.70 -5.41 23.24
N TYR A 60 -1.14 -4.70 22.22
CA TYR A 60 -0.27 -4.32 21.11
C TYR A 60 0.29 -2.93 21.32
N VAL A 61 1.51 -2.70 20.91
CA VAL A 61 2.14 -1.38 20.90
C VAL A 61 2.33 -0.98 19.43
N ALA A 62 1.71 0.14 19.02
CA ALA A 62 1.98 0.79 17.74
C ALA A 62 3.11 1.80 17.91
N TYR A 63 4.04 1.82 16.96
CA TYR A 63 5.15 2.78 16.88
C TYR A 63 4.94 3.64 15.65
N GLY A 64 4.91 4.95 15.84
CA GLY A 64 4.78 5.90 14.76
C GLY A 64 3.55 6.81 14.87
N MET A 65 3.25 7.49 13.78
CA MET A 65 2.21 8.48 13.63
C MET A 65 0.81 7.91 13.88
N SER A 66 -0.06 8.67 14.56
CA SER A 66 -1.47 8.30 14.72
C SER A 66 -2.25 8.47 13.42
N PHE A 67 -3.43 7.85 13.34
CA PHE A 67 -4.31 8.02 12.17
C PHE A 67 -4.79 9.47 12.02
N SER A 68 -5.04 10.19 13.13
CA SER A 68 -5.41 11.60 13.08
C SER A 68 -4.29 12.46 12.50
N ALA A 69 -3.05 12.27 12.97
CA ALA A 69 -1.89 12.98 12.43
C ALA A 69 -1.64 12.65 10.95
N LEU A 70 -1.91 11.40 10.53
CA LEU A 70 -1.88 11.02 9.12
C LEU A 70 -2.89 11.84 8.30
N GLY A 71 -4.10 12.06 8.81
CA GLY A 71 -5.13 12.85 8.14
C GLY A 71 -4.66 14.28 7.82
N ASP A 72 -3.90 14.89 8.72
CA ASP A 72 -3.31 16.22 8.51
C ASP A 72 -2.10 16.18 7.56
N ARG A 73 -1.40 15.05 7.48
CA ARG A 73 -0.17 14.86 6.69
C ARG A 73 -0.46 14.54 5.21
N ILE A 74 -1.51 13.74 4.94
CA ILE A 74 -1.86 13.31 3.57
C ILE A 74 -2.49 14.48 2.81
N LYS A 75 -2.14 14.59 1.53
CA LYS A 75 -2.77 15.50 0.58
C LYS A 75 -3.70 14.74 -0.36
N PRO A 76 -4.78 15.37 -0.88
CA PRO A 76 -5.65 14.75 -1.87
C PRO A 76 -4.86 14.15 -3.04
N SER A 77 -5.03 12.86 -3.26
CA SER A 77 -4.33 12.06 -4.27
C SER A 77 -5.30 11.19 -5.03
N GLU A 78 -5.02 10.94 -6.32
CA GLU A 78 -5.87 10.10 -7.17
C GLU A 78 -5.72 8.61 -6.80
N VAL A 79 -4.50 8.23 -6.36
CA VAL A 79 -4.19 6.87 -5.90
C VAL A 79 -3.49 6.95 -4.55
N ILE A 80 -3.91 6.12 -3.60
CA ILE A 80 -3.26 5.97 -2.30
C ILE A 80 -2.87 4.50 -2.16
N GLY A 81 -1.56 4.24 -2.02
CA GLY A 81 -0.99 2.91 -1.90
C GLY A 81 -0.54 2.60 -0.47
N PHE A 82 -0.74 1.35 -0.04
CA PHE A 82 -0.36 0.86 1.28
C PHE A 82 0.60 -0.32 1.14
N THR A 83 1.64 -0.37 1.98
CA THR A 83 2.48 -1.56 2.10
C THR A 83 2.00 -2.43 3.26
N CYS A 84 1.65 -3.70 2.97
CA CYS A 84 1.15 -4.67 3.93
C CYS A 84 2.04 -5.92 3.90
N MET A 85 3.08 -5.93 4.74
CA MET A 85 4.10 -6.97 4.72
C MET A 85 3.73 -8.18 5.57
N PHE A 86 3.29 -7.96 6.81
CA PHE A 86 3.10 -9.02 7.78
C PHE A 86 1.61 -9.33 8.02
N SER A 87 1.26 -10.61 7.97
CA SER A 87 -0.14 -11.05 8.19
C SER A 87 -0.66 -10.74 9.58
N GLN A 88 0.21 -10.72 10.59
CA GLN A 88 -0.15 -10.37 11.96
C GLN A 88 -0.62 -8.91 12.10
N ASP A 89 -0.17 -8.02 11.21
CA ASP A 89 -0.48 -6.58 11.25
C ASP A 89 -1.71 -6.23 10.40
N TRP A 90 -2.27 -7.19 9.66
CA TRP A 90 -3.35 -6.95 8.71
C TRP A 90 -4.57 -6.28 9.33
N VAL A 91 -4.95 -6.66 10.55
CA VAL A 91 -6.10 -6.05 11.24
C VAL A 91 -5.94 -4.54 11.36
N PHE A 92 -4.74 -4.06 11.71
CA PHE A 92 -4.42 -2.64 11.85
C PHE A 92 -4.29 -1.94 10.50
N HIS A 93 -3.73 -2.64 9.49
CA HIS A 93 -3.65 -2.12 8.13
C HIS A 93 -5.06 -1.93 7.52
N ARG A 94 -5.98 -2.88 7.76
CA ARG A 94 -7.38 -2.75 7.39
C ARG A 94 -8.03 -1.52 8.01
N GLU A 95 -7.87 -1.32 9.32
CA GLU A 95 -8.41 -0.15 10.03
C GLU A 95 -7.85 1.17 9.45
N LEU A 96 -6.56 1.19 9.10
CA LEU A 96 -5.93 2.32 8.43
C LEU A 96 -6.54 2.59 7.05
N ILE A 97 -6.73 1.56 6.22
CA ILE A 97 -7.34 1.68 4.89
C ILE A 97 -8.78 2.21 5.02
N GLN A 98 -9.55 1.70 5.98
CA GLN A 98 -10.89 2.17 6.28
C GLN A 98 -10.92 3.65 6.73
N TYR A 99 -9.95 4.05 7.54
CA TYR A 99 -9.79 5.44 7.94
C TYR A 99 -9.50 6.35 6.75
N VAL A 100 -8.55 5.96 5.90
CA VAL A 100 -8.16 6.72 4.70
C VAL A 100 -9.33 6.81 3.70
N ARG A 101 -10.12 5.75 3.52
CA ARG A 101 -11.32 5.80 2.67
C ARG A 101 -12.33 6.85 3.12
N LYS A 102 -12.52 7.03 4.43
CA LYS A 102 -13.43 8.07 4.97
C LYS A 102 -12.94 9.47 4.65
N LEU A 103 -11.61 9.69 4.64
CA LEU A 103 -11.01 10.99 4.31
C LEU A 103 -11.01 11.26 2.79
N TYR A 104 -10.79 10.21 2.00
CA TYR A 104 -10.60 10.30 0.54
C TYR A 104 -11.50 9.29 -0.20
N PRO A 105 -12.82 9.52 -0.24
CA PRO A 105 -13.79 8.58 -0.79
C PRO A 105 -13.59 8.30 -2.28
N GLU A 106 -13.05 9.26 -3.03
CA GLU A 106 -12.85 9.17 -4.49
C GLU A 106 -11.47 8.62 -4.90
N SER A 107 -10.54 8.46 -3.95
CA SER A 107 -9.21 7.93 -4.25
C SER A 107 -9.28 6.43 -4.53
N ILE A 108 -8.45 5.96 -5.46
CA ILE A 108 -8.25 4.52 -5.67
C ILE A 108 -7.28 4.02 -4.59
N LEU A 109 -7.73 3.09 -3.74
CA LEU A 109 -6.94 2.51 -2.68
C LEU A 109 -6.29 1.20 -3.14
N VAL A 110 -4.97 1.15 -3.09
CA VAL A 110 -4.16 0.03 -3.57
C VAL A 110 -3.32 -0.52 -2.44
N ALA A 111 -3.28 -1.83 -2.26
CA ALA A 111 -2.38 -2.47 -1.31
C ALA A 111 -1.42 -3.43 -2.02
N GLY A 112 -0.20 -3.55 -1.50
CA GLY A 112 0.82 -4.49 -1.92
C GLY A 112 1.65 -4.99 -0.75
N GLY A 113 2.62 -5.86 -1.00
CA GLY A 113 3.48 -6.51 -0.01
C GLY A 113 3.17 -7.99 0.16
N GLU A 114 3.94 -8.69 1.00
CA GLU A 114 3.88 -10.15 1.12
C GLU A 114 2.54 -10.69 1.60
N HIS A 115 1.90 -10.04 2.58
CA HIS A 115 0.58 -10.47 3.03
C HIS A 115 -0.45 -10.39 1.91
N VAL A 116 -0.49 -9.26 1.20
CA VAL A 116 -1.43 -9.03 0.09
C VAL A 116 -1.14 -9.95 -1.08
N SER A 117 0.15 -10.20 -1.39
CA SER A 117 0.55 -11.14 -2.45
C SER A 117 0.15 -12.59 -2.15
N SER A 118 0.12 -12.96 -0.86
CA SER A 118 -0.24 -14.31 -0.41
C SER A 118 -1.75 -14.52 -0.30
N LEU A 119 -2.52 -13.49 0.08
CA LEU A 119 -3.94 -13.58 0.41
C LEU A 119 -4.77 -12.43 -0.20
N PRO A 120 -4.66 -12.14 -1.51
CA PRO A 120 -5.25 -10.94 -2.09
C PRO A 120 -6.78 -10.93 -2.05
N GLU A 121 -7.42 -12.06 -2.33
CA GLU A 121 -8.88 -12.17 -2.30
C GLU A 121 -9.42 -12.00 -0.87
N TYR A 122 -8.71 -12.56 0.12
CA TYR A 122 -9.03 -12.36 1.53
C TYR A 122 -8.93 -10.88 1.91
N CYS A 123 -7.87 -10.20 1.51
CA CYS A 123 -7.70 -8.76 1.78
C CYS A 123 -8.85 -7.93 1.21
N LEU A 124 -9.26 -8.20 -0.03
CA LEU A 124 -10.39 -7.52 -0.65
C LEU A 124 -11.73 -7.89 0.00
N MET A 125 -11.91 -9.14 0.44
CA MET A 125 -13.13 -9.59 1.11
C MET A 125 -13.27 -8.95 2.49
N ASP A 126 -12.19 -8.93 3.27
CA ASP A 126 -12.15 -8.45 4.65
C ASP A 126 -12.10 -6.92 4.77
N CYS A 127 -11.59 -6.23 3.73
CA CYS A 127 -11.53 -4.76 3.62
C CYS A 127 -12.26 -4.29 2.36
N ARG A 128 -13.54 -3.91 2.51
CA ARG A 128 -14.38 -3.46 1.37
C ARG A 128 -13.92 -2.12 0.79
N GLU A 129 -13.20 -1.35 1.56
CA GLU A 129 -12.64 -0.06 1.21
C GLU A 129 -11.42 -0.15 0.28
N LEU A 130 -10.77 -1.32 0.23
CA LEU A 130 -9.64 -1.59 -0.66
C LEU A 130 -10.15 -1.93 -2.06
N ASP A 131 -9.59 -1.29 -3.09
CA ASP A 131 -10.01 -1.48 -4.49
C ASP A 131 -9.17 -2.52 -5.22
N ILE A 132 -7.83 -2.45 -5.05
CA ILE A 132 -6.86 -3.21 -5.84
C ILE A 132 -5.76 -3.78 -4.95
N CYS A 133 -5.41 -5.04 -5.18
CA CYS A 133 -4.22 -5.69 -4.66
C CYS A 133 -3.17 -5.84 -5.77
N VAL A 134 -1.93 -5.42 -5.50
CA VAL A 134 -0.75 -5.63 -6.35
C VAL A 134 0.01 -6.84 -5.84
N ILE A 135 0.29 -7.81 -6.72
CA ILE A 135 0.86 -9.11 -6.39
C ILE A 135 2.29 -9.21 -6.89
N GLY A 136 3.20 -9.64 -6.01
CA GLY A 136 4.61 -9.84 -6.36
C GLY A 136 5.42 -8.55 -6.37
N GLU A 137 6.33 -8.40 -7.33
CA GLU A 137 7.21 -7.24 -7.47
C GLU A 137 6.41 -6.03 -7.96
N GLY A 138 6.30 -5.02 -7.07
CA GLY A 138 5.39 -3.90 -7.29
C GLY A 138 5.92 -2.84 -8.26
N GLU A 139 7.23 -2.76 -8.48
CA GLU A 139 7.88 -1.66 -9.19
C GLU A 139 7.37 -1.49 -10.63
N ASP A 140 7.27 -2.60 -11.37
CA ASP A 140 6.74 -2.58 -12.75
C ASP A 140 5.20 -2.63 -12.75
N VAL A 141 4.61 -3.49 -11.92
CA VAL A 141 3.14 -3.68 -11.87
C VAL A 141 2.43 -2.38 -11.48
N PHE A 142 2.94 -1.67 -10.48
CA PHE A 142 2.33 -0.41 -10.02
C PHE A 142 2.41 0.68 -11.10
N VAL A 143 3.54 0.81 -11.80
CA VAL A 143 3.68 1.76 -12.91
C VAL A 143 2.69 1.46 -14.04
N ARG A 144 2.54 0.17 -14.42
CA ARG A 144 1.55 -0.24 -15.44
C ARG A 144 0.12 0.04 -14.98
N LEU A 145 -0.18 -0.21 -13.70
CA LEU A 145 -1.47 0.13 -13.10
C LEU A 145 -1.75 1.63 -13.24
N LEU A 146 -0.82 2.49 -12.83
CA LEU A 146 -0.96 3.95 -12.91
C LEU A 146 -1.17 4.44 -14.35
N TYR A 147 -0.42 3.88 -15.30
CA TYR A 147 -0.60 4.19 -16.72
C TYR A 147 -2.00 3.81 -17.20
N THR A 148 -2.47 2.61 -16.85
CA THR A 148 -3.80 2.12 -17.23
C THR A 148 -4.91 2.97 -16.61
N LEU A 149 -4.80 3.31 -15.33
CA LEU A 149 -5.75 4.19 -14.65
C LEU A 149 -5.79 5.58 -15.30
N GLY A 150 -4.64 6.16 -15.60
CA GLY A 150 -4.54 7.48 -16.25
C GLY A 150 -5.18 7.52 -17.63
N LYS A 151 -5.19 6.41 -18.36
CA LYS A 151 -5.85 6.26 -19.68
C LYS A 151 -7.29 5.74 -19.60
N LYS A 152 -7.83 5.50 -18.40
CA LYS A 152 -9.11 4.82 -18.20
C LYS A 152 -9.20 3.48 -18.96
N GLY A 153 -8.07 2.78 -19.03
CA GLY A 153 -7.92 1.49 -19.69
C GLY A 153 -8.49 0.33 -18.87
N ASN A 154 -8.37 -0.89 -19.39
CA ASN A 154 -8.86 -2.07 -18.72
C ASN A 154 -7.82 -2.66 -17.76
N LEU A 155 -8.16 -2.81 -16.48
CA LEU A 155 -7.28 -3.42 -15.48
C LEU A 155 -6.93 -4.88 -15.81
N SER A 156 -7.75 -5.59 -16.61
CA SER A 156 -7.44 -6.96 -17.04
C SER A 156 -6.16 -7.06 -17.88
N ASP A 157 -5.68 -5.96 -18.44
CA ASP A 157 -4.48 -5.91 -19.27
C ASP A 157 -3.20 -5.72 -18.44
N VAL A 158 -3.34 -5.49 -17.14
CA VAL A 158 -2.22 -5.31 -16.21
C VAL A 158 -1.99 -6.63 -15.46
N PRO A 159 -0.88 -7.35 -15.69
CA PRO A 159 -0.57 -8.56 -14.93
C PRO A 159 -0.21 -8.22 -13.48
N GLY A 160 -0.50 -9.16 -12.56
CA GLY A 160 -0.16 -9.01 -11.14
C GLY A 160 -1.20 -8.23 -10.33
N LEU A 161 -2.46 -8.21 -10.74
CA LEU A 161 -3.55 -7.57 -10.00
C LEU A 161 -4.61 -8.56 -9.53
N VAL A 162 -5.19 -8.28 -8.36
CA VAL A 162 -6.52 -8.74 -7.97
C VAL A 162 -7.34 -7.51 -7.58
N TYR A 163 -8.56 -7.37 -8.13
CA TYR A 163 -9.36 -6.17 -7.96
C TYR A 163 -10.86 -6.46 -7.99
N ARG A 164 -11.67 -5.53 -7.48
CA ARG A 164 -13.14 -5.62 -7.53
C ARG A 164 -13.66 -5.38 -8.94
N SER A 165 -14.62 -6.16 -9.35
CA SER A 165 -15.19 -6.09 -10.72
C SER A 165 -16.55 -5.38 -10.78
N GLY A 166 -16.78 -4.36 -10.00
CA GLY A 166 -18.00 -3.56 -10.01
C GLY A 166 -19.24 -4.22 -9.42
N LYS A 167 -19.26 -5.56 -9.22
CA LYS A 167 -20.32 -6.29 -8.52
C LYS A 167 -19.83 -6.69 -7.13
N GLU A 168 -20.69 -6.52 -6.13
CA GLU A 168 -20.34 -6.91 -4.76
C GLU A 168 -19.96 -8.38 -4.68
N GLY A 169 -18.82 -8.67 -4.03
CA GLY A 169 -18.31 -10.03 -3.85
C GLY A 169 -17.66 -10.67 -5.07
N VAL A 170 -17.53 -9.96 -6.20
CA VAL A 170 -16.85 -10.49 -7.38
C VAL A 170 -15.46 -9.86 -7.53
N TYR A 171 -14.44 -10.69 -7.53
CA TYR A 171 -13.04 -10.30 -7.73
C TYR A 171 -12.54 -10.82 -9.07
N ARG A 172 -11.64 -10.07 -9.69
CA ARG A 172 -10.92 -10.48 -10.90
C ARG A 172 -9.45 -10.57 -10.58
N SER A 173 -8.83 -11.67 -11.00
CA SER A 173 -7.38 -11.87 -10.93
C SER A 173 -6.81 -11.84 -12.34
N THR A 174 -5.68 -11.16 -12.49
CA THR A 174 -4.90 -11.20 -13.74
C THR A 174 -3.74 -12.18 -13.59
N PRO A 175 -3.12 -12.65 -14.71
CA PRO A 175 -1.94 -13.49 -14.62
C PRO A 175 -0.84 -12.83 -13.77
N ARG A 176 -0.05 -13.63 -13.06
CA ARG A 176 1.09 -13.09 -12.29
C ARG A 176 2.05 -12.36 -13.21
N ALA A 177 2.55 -11.21 -12.78
CA ALA A 177 3.66 -10.54 -13.46
C ALA A 177 4.93 -11.41 -13.40
N GLY A 178 5.75 -11.33 -14.44
CA GLY A 178 7.09 -11.93 -14.42
C GLY A 178 8.00 -11.22 -13.41
N ARG A 179 9.03 -11.92 -12.94
CA ARG A 179 10.07 -11.27 -12.10
C ARG A 179 10.87 -10.27 -12.92
N ILE A 180 11.26 -9.17 -12.29
CA ILE A 180 12.18 -8.19 -12.86
C ILE A 180 13.54 -8.87 -13.00
N ARG A 181 14.02 -9.02 -14.24
CA ARG A 181 15.31 -9.68 -14.54
C ARG A 181 16.49 -8.73 -14.47
N GLU A 182 16.27 -7.47 -14.81
CA GLU A 182 17.29 -6.43 -14.90
C GLU A 182 17.14 -5.48 -13.69
N ILE A 183 17.51 -5.97 -12.51
CA ILE A 183 17.36 -5.23 -11.25
C ILE A 183 18.12 -3.89 -11.24
N ASP A 184 19.24 -3.80 -11.98
CA ASP A 184 20.03 -2.57 -12.11
C ASP A 184 19.30 -1.44 -12.88
N LYS A 185 18.18 -1.76 -13.55
CA LYS A 185 17.31 -0.76 -14.19
C LYS A 185 16.23 -0.20 -13.27
N ILE A 186 16.07 -0.77 -12.10
CA ILE A 186 15.16 -0.22 -11.10
C ILE A 186 15.78 1.07 -10.56
N PRO A 187 15.05 2.21 -10.55
CA PRO A 187 15.59 3.46 -10.04
C PRO A 187 15.97 3.33 -8.56
N LEU A 188 16.98 4.09 -8.12
CA LEU A 188 17.38 4.13 -6.72
C LEU A 188 16.20 4.54 -5.82
N PRO A 189 16.11 4.02 -4.58
CA PRO A 189 14.98 4.27 -3.70
C PRO A 189 14.73 5.75 -3.48
N ALA A 190 13.48 6.16 -3.48
CA ALA A 190 13.05 7.54 -3.24
C ALA A 190 12.91 7.80 -1.72
N TRP A 191 13.94 8.33 -1.14
CA TRP A 191 13.96 8.82 0.24
C TRP A 191 13.60 10.29 0.33
#